data_5080e32eb69ab703f239e798d505d438
#
_entry.id   5080e32eb69ab703f239e798d505d438
#
_cell.length_a   1.000
_cell.length_b   1.000
_cell.length_c   1.000
_cell.angle_alpha   90.00
_cell.angle_beta   90.00
_cell.angle_gamma   90.00
#
_symmetry.space_group_name_H-M   'P 1'
#
loop_
_entity.id
_entity.type
_entity.pdbx_description
1 polymer ?
#
loop_
_entity_poly.entity_id
_entity_poly.type
_entity_poly.pdbx_seq_one_letter_code
_entity_poly.pdbx_strand_id
1 'polypeptide(L)'
;MPQRVAFLALAAIGLFGFTATATAQPYPGRTVTIVCPYPAGGPTDQTARVIADFLSKKFNQNFIVENVTGGSTIVATNKVAKAAPDGYTLLVHNLQITANVTLDRKSVV
;
A
#
# COMPACT_ATOMS: atom_id res chain seq x y z
N MET A 1 -39.13 -46.01 24.02
CA MET A 1 -38.35 -45.56 22.84
C MET A 1 -37.52 -44.33 23.19
N PRO A 2 -36.62 -44.36 24.20
CA PRO A 2 -35.87 -43.15 24.59
C PRO A 2 -34.61 -42.89 23.76
N GLN A 3 -34.25 -43.77 22.83
CA GLN A 3 -32.98 -43.64 22.10
C GLN A 3 -32.99 -42.67 20.91
N ARG A 4 -34.15 -42.18 20.48
CA ARG A 4 -34.25 -41.28 19.31
C ARG A 4 -34.14 -39.79 19.68
N VAL A 5 -34.23 -39.44 20.95
CA VAL A 5 -34.19 -38.04 21.39
C VAL A 5 -32.74 -37.60 21.72
N ALA A 6 -31.84 -38.55 21.97
CA ALA A 6 -30.43 -38.25 22.29
C ALA A 6 -29.59 -37.81 21.08
N PHE A 7 -29.99 -38.21 19.88
CA PHE A 7 -29.25 -37.83 18.65
C PHE A 7 -29.54 -36.41 18.15
N LEU A 8 -30.66 -35.82 18.53
CA LEU A 8 -31.02 -34.46 18.15
C LEU A 8 -30.38 -33.39 19.04
N ALA A 9 -29.95 -33.73 20.21
CA ALA A 9 -29.29 -32.80 21.14
C ALA A 9 -27.80 -32.57 20.81
N LEU A 10 -27.14 -33.50 20.12
CA LEU A 10 -25.74 -33.39 19.80
C LEU A 10 -25.46 -32.55 18.49
N ALA A 11 -26.48 -32.36 17.66
CA ALA A 11 -26.37 -31.60 16.43
C ALA A 11 -26.46 -30.08 16.64
N ALA A 12 -26.91 -29.62 17.79
CA ALA A 12 -27.10 -28.19 18.07
C ALA A 12 -25.86 -27.48 18.62
N ILE A 13 -24.82 -28.22 19.01
CA ILE A 13 -23.58 -27.65 19.61
C ILE A 13 -22.52 -27.28 18.56
N GLY A 14 -22.70 -27.71 17.34
CA GLY A 14 -21.72 -27.50 16.25
C GLY A 14 -21.77 -26.14 15.53
N LEU A 15 -22.72 -25.24 15.83
CA LEU A 15 -22.90 -23.98 15.11
C LEU A 15 -22.46 -22.73 15.88
N PHE A 16 -21.76 -22.87 17.00
CA PHE A 16 -21.06 -21.72 17.54
C PHE A 16 -19.78 -21.51 16.73
N GLY A 17 -19.98 -20.86 15.57
CA GLY A 17 -18.91 -20.48 14.67
C GLY A 17 -17.85 -19.69 15.43
N PHE A 18 -16.61 -20.14 15.33
CA PHE A 18 -15.43 -19.35 15.66
C PHE A 18 -15.48 -18.07 14.81
N THR A 19 -16.00 -17.00 15.37
CA THR A 19 -15.78 -15.66 14.82
C THR A 19 -14.32 -15.33 15.08
N ALA A 20 -13.44 -15.73 14.14
CA ALA A 20 -12.09 -15.23 14.13
C ALA A 20 -12.16 -13.71 13.97
N THR A 21 -11.96 -12.98 15.05
CA THR A 21 -11.75 -11.54 15.00
C THR A 21 -10.46 -11.30 14.24
N ALA A 22 -10.56 -10.96 12.96
CA ALA A 22 -9.44 -10.48 12.18
C ALA A 22 -9.01 -9.15 12.82
N THR A 23 -7.99 -9.18 13.66
CA THR A 23 -7.33 -7.97 14.15
C THR A 23 -6.61 -7.37 12.96
N ALA A 24 -7.15 -6.25 12.45
CA ALA A 24 -6.45 -5.46 11.45
C ALA A 24 -5.10 -5.03 12.03
N GLN A 25 -4.00 -5.41 11.36
CA GLN A 25 -2.68 -4.97 11.79
C GLN A 25 -2.59 -3.43 11.65
N PRO A 26 -2.00 -2.74 12.64
CA PRO A 26 -1.84 -1.29 12.56
C PRO A 26 -0.96 -0.94 11.36
N TYR A 27 -1.45 -0.04 10.50
CA TYR A 27 -0.68 0.52 9.39
C TYR A 27 0.13 1.72 9.86
N PRO A 28 1.41 1.86 9.47
CA PRO A 28 2.23 0.89 8.75
C PRO A 28 2.89 -0.13 9.70
N GLY A 29 2.80 -1.43 9.37
CA GLY A 29 3.44 -2.52 10.13
C GLY A 29 4.82 -2.93 9.59
N ARG A 30 5.27 -2.34 8.47
CA ARG A 30 6.56 -2.60 7.81
C ARG A 30 7.04 -1.37 7.05
N THR A 31 8.24 -1.43 6.49
CA THR A 31 8.82 -0.35 5.69
C THR A 31 7.91 0.07 4.54
N VAL A 32 7.71 1.38 4.39
CA VAL A 32 6.99 2.01 3.29
C VAL A 32 8.00 2.61 2.31
N THR A 33 7.82 2.34 1.01
CA THR A 33 8.66 2.86 -0.06
C THR A 33 7.99 4.05 -0.73
N ILE A 34 8.69 5.18 -0.79
CA ILE A 34 8.29 6.38 -1.53
C ILE A 34 9.09 6.42 -2.82
N VAL A 35 8.43 6.15 -3.94
CA VAL A 35 9.05 6.19 -5.27
C VAL A 35 9.12 7.63 -5.76
N CYS A 36 10.33 8.09 -6.07
CA CYS A 36 10.61 9.40 -6.64
C CYS A 36 11.08 9.24 -8.09
N PRO A 37 10.36 9.79 -9.08
CA PRO A 37 10.71 9.63 -10.50
C PRO A 37 11.86 10.54 -10.96
N TYR A 38 12.49 11.23 -10.06
CA TYR A 38 13.54 12.20 -10.34
C TYR A 38 14.89 11.77 -9.75
N PRO A 39 16.00 12.30 -10.29
CA PRO A 39 17.34 11.99 -9.77
C PRO A 39 17.50 12.35 -8.29
N ALA A 40 18.32 11.57 -7.60
CA ALA A 40 18.67 11.84 -6.23
C ALA A 40 19.35 13.22 -6.09
N GLY A 41 18.99 13.95 -5.03
CA GLY A 41 19.54 15.30 -4.78
C GLY A 41 18.76 16.44 -5.45
N GLY A 42 17.81 16.14 -6.36
CA GLY A 42 16.93 17.16 -6.94
C GLY A 42 15.88 17.70 -5.96
N PRO A 43 15.14 18.75 -6.34
CA PRO A 43 14.16 19.39 -5.45
C PRO A 43 13.06 18.44 -4.99
N THR A 44 12.55 17.59 -5.88
CA THR A 44 11.50 16.61 -5.54
C THR A 44 12.05 15.52 -4.63
N ASP A 45 13.29 15.06 -4.84
CA ASP A 45 13.94 14.08 -4.00
C ASP A 45 14.16 14.62 -2.58
N GLN A 46 14.64 15.87 -2.46
CA GLN A 46 14.82 16.51 -1.16
C GLN A 46 13.49 16.61 -0.40
N THR A 47 12.43 17.02 -1.07
CA THR A 47 11.09 17.08 -0.48
C THR A 47 10.63 15.67 -0.04
N ALA A 48 10.83 14.66 -0.87
CA ALA A 48 10.48 13.28 -0.56
C ALA A 48 11.21 12.77 0.69
N ARG A 49 12.51 13.09 0.84
CA ARG A 49 13.31 12.69 2.00
C ARG A 49 12.88 13.39 3.29
N VAL A 50 12.53 14.67 3.22
CA VAL A 50 11.98 15.40 4.38
C VAL A 50 10.66 14.77 4.83
N ILE A 51 9.78 14.45 3.89
CA ILE A 51 8.50 13.77 4.18
C ILE A 51 8.76 12.37 4.76
N ALA A 52 9.68 11.60 4.18
CA ALA A 52 10.02 10.26 4.65
C ALA A 52 10.56 10.30 6.10
N ASP A 53 11.44 11.23 6.43
CA ASP A 53 11.97 11.40 7.77
C ASP A 53 10.87 11.77 8.79
N PHE A 54 10.00 12.72 8.42
CA PHE A 54 8.86 13.10 9.25
C PHE A 54 7.92 11.92 9.51
N LEU A 55 7.55 11.17 8.47
CA LEU A 55 6.65 10.01 8.58
C LEU A 55 7.31 8.87 9.37
N SER A 56 8.61 8.64 9.18
CA SER A 56 9.36 7.63 9.94
C SER A 56 9.31 7.90 11.43
N LYS A 57 9.49 9.16 11.83
CA LYS A 57 9.40 9.57 13.24
C LYS A 57 7.99 9.49 13.78
N LYS A 58 7.00 9.91 12.97
CA LYS A 58 5.59 9.93 13.37
C LYS A 58 5.01 8.52 13.58
N PHE A 59 5.34 7.59 12.71
CA PHE A 59 4.79 6.22 12.74
C PHE A 59 5.71 5.18 13.36
N ASN A 60 6.92 5.58 13.76
CA ASN A 60 7.95 4.66 14.26
C ASN A 60 8.19 3.46 13.33
N GLN A 61 8.18 3.71 12.03
CA GLN A 61 8.41 2.75 10.94
C GLN A 61 9.29 3.40 9.88
N ASN A 62 10.04 2.59 9.14
CA ASN A 62 10.91 3.10 8.09
C ASN A 62 10.11 3.55 6.87
N PHE A 63 10.30 4.81 6.47
CA PHE A 63 9.88 5.35 5.17
C PHE A 63 11.16 5.62 4.37
N ILE A 64 11.32 4.94 3.25
CA ILE A 64 12.51 5.06 2.40
C ILE A 64 12.16 5.70 1.07
N VAL A 65 13.09 6.48 0.50
CA VAL A 65 12.93 7.06 -0.83
C VAL A 65 13.70 6.23 -1.84
N GLU A 66 13.04 5.78 -2.89
CA GLU A 66 13.62 5.07 -4.02
C GLU A 66 13.53 5.94 -5.28
N ASN A 67 14.67 6.31 -5.84
CA ASN A 67 14.72 7.08 -7.09
C ASN A 67 14.63 6.14 -8.30
N VAL A 68 13.56 6.28 -9.09
CA VAL A 68 13.32 5.51 -10.31
C VAL A 68 13.16 6.47 -11.47
N THR A 69 14.24 6.72 -12.18
CA THR A 69 14.27 7.64 -13.32
C THR A 69 13.97 6.94 -14.65
N GLY A 70 13.59 7.69 -15.66
CA GLY A 70 13.41 7.22 -17.01
C GLY A 70 12.05 7.50 -17.63
N GLY A 71 11.98 7.56 -18.96
CA GLY A 71 10.76 7.72 -19.74
C GLY A 71 9.91 8.93 -19.34
N SER A 72 10.51 10.07 -19.03
CA SER A 72 9.79 11.27 -18.54
C SER A 72 8.87 10.97 -17.36
N THR A 73 9.36 10.21 -16.39
CA THR A 73 8.67 9.77 -15.17
C THR A 73 7.68 8.59 -15.32
N ILE A 74 7.45 8.13 -16.55
CA ILE A 74 6.49 7.05 -16.85
C ILE A 74 6.89 5.73 -16.18
N VAL A 75 8.18 5.41 -16.13
CA VAL A 75 8.69 4.16 -15.53
C VAL A 75 8.31 4.09 -14.04
N ALA A 76 8.57 5.16 -13.29
CA ALA A 76 8.24 5.22 -11.86
C ALA A 76 6.73 5.19 -11.62
N THR A 77 5.97 5.95 -12.42
CA THR A 77 4.51 6.01 -12.31
C THR A 77 3.89 4.64 -12.58
N ASN A 78 4.33 3.93 -13.61
CA ASN A 78 3.87 2.57 -13.91
C ASN A 78 4.27 1.57 -12.82
N LYS A 79 5.46 1.70 -12.23
CA LYS A 79 5.89 0.86 -11.11
C LYS A 79 4.90 0.98 -9.94
N VAL A 80 4.53 2.20 -9.56
CA VAL A 80 3.60 2.42 -8.47
C VAL A 80 2.18 2.01 -8.83
N ALA A 81 1.72 2.29 -10.05
CA ALA A 81 0.39 1.91 -10.52
C ALA A 81 0.17 0.39 -10.54
N LYS A 82 1.23 -0.39 -10.77
CA LYS A 82 1.21 -1.86 -10.76
C LYS A 82 1.54 -2.48 -9.40
N ALA A 83 1.95 -1.69 -8.43
CA ALA A 83 2.21 -2.17 -7.08
C ALA A 83 0.93 -2.61 -6.37
N ALA A 84 1.06 -3.44 -5.34
CA ALA A 84 -0.08 -3.84 -4.52
C ALA A 84 -0.74 -2.60 -3.89
N PRO A 85 -2.09 -2.49 -3.91
CA PRO A 85 -2.81 -1.33 -3.40
C PRO A 85 -2.96 -1.39 -1.86
N ASP A 86 -1.87 -1.60 -1.15
CA ASP A 86 -1.80 -1.79 0.30
C ASP A 86 -1.25 -0.57 1.06
N GLY A 87 -0.89 0.50 0.35
CA GLY A 87 -0.33 1.72 0.94
C GLY A 87 1.17 1.65 1.28
N TYR A 88 1.88 0.56 0.94
CA TYR A 88 3.31 0.41 1.21
C TYR A 88 4.22 0.86 0.07
N THR A 89 3.64 1.22 -1.08
CA THR A 89 4.34 1.83 -2.21
C THR A 89 3.64 3.13 -2.58
N LEU A 90 4.29 4.25 -2.36
CA LEU A 90 3.76 5.59 -2.59
C LEU A 90 4.54 6.27 -3.71
N LEU A 91 3.90 7.19 -4.41
CA LEU A 91 4.53 8.03 -5.43
C LEU A 91 4.61 9.47 -4.93
N VAL A 92 5.81 10.07 -4.96
CA VAL A 92 5.98 11.51 -4.87
C VAL A 92 6.19 12.06 -6.27
N HIS A 93 5.38 13.02 -6.68
CA HIS A 93 5.45 13.57 -8.03
C HIS A 93 5.23 15.08 -7.99
N ASN A 94 5.62 15.78 -9.06
CA ASN A 94 5.31 17.20 -9.28
C ASN A 94 4.16 17.34 -10.30
N LEU A 95 3.88 18.56 -10.74
CA LEU A 95 2.81 18.86 -11.68
C LEU A 95 2.94 18.17 -13.05
N GLN A 96 4.11 17.63 -13.39
CA GLN A 96 4.35 16.94 -14.66
C GLN A 96 3.46 15.71 -14.86
N ILE A 97 2.98 15.09 -13.78
CA ILE A 97 2.05 13.95 -13.86
C ILE A 97 0.77 14.32 -14.61
N THR A 98 0.24 15.51 -14.36
CA THR A 98 -0.97 16.01 -15.03
C THR A 98 -0.75 16.22 -16.52
N ALA A 99 0.41 16.75 -16.90
CA ALA A 99 0.78 16.94 -18.29
C ALA A 99 0.90 15.59 -19.03
N ASN A 100 1.51 14.58 -18.41
CA ASN A 100 1.65 13.25 -19.00
C ASN A 100 0.30 12.58 -19.25
N VAL A 101 -0.65 12.70 -18.34
CA VAL A 101 -2.02 12.16 -18.51
C VAL A 101 -2.74 12.81 -19.69
N THR A 102 -2.49 14.10 -19.93
CA THR A 102 -3.14 14.85 -21.02
C THR A 102 -2.49 14.61 -22.37
N LEU A 103 -1.15 14.51 -22.41
CA LEU A 103 -0.37 14.37 -23.65
C LEU A 103 -0.25 12.95 -24.15
N ASP A 104 -0.28 11.96 -23.25
CA ASP A 104 -0.14 10.56 -23.61
C ASP A 104 -1.19 9.69 -22.89
N ARG A 105 -2.42 9.69 -23.46
CA ARG A 105 -3.54 8.86 -22.97
C ARG A 105 -3.27 7.36 -23.03
N LYS A 106 -2.24 6.91 -23.75
CA LYS A 106 -1.94 5.48 -23.94
C LYS A 106 -1.00 4.93 -22.88
N SER A 107 -0.32 5.79 -22.11
CA SER A 107 0.70 5.36 -21.13
C SER A 107 0.19 5.19 -19.70
N VAL A 108 -1.09 5.47 -19.44
CA VAL A 108 -1.67 5.46 -18.07
C VAL A 108 -2.72 4.36 -17.90
N VAL A 109 -2.81 3.41 -18.83
CA VAL A 109 -3.74 2.25 -18.73
C VAL A 109 -2.95 0.96 -18.58
#